data_d8108d03db84d3bc94246361b323199f
#
_entry.id   d8108d03db84d3bc94246361b323199f
#
_cell.length_a   1.000
_cell.length_b   1.000
_cell.length_c   1.000
_cell.angle_alpha   90.00
_cell.angle_beta   90.00
_cell.angle_gamma   90.00
#
_symmetry.space_group_name_H-M   'P 1'
#
loop_
_entity.id
_entity.type
_entity.pdbx_description
1 polymer ?
#
loop_
_entity_poly.entity_id
_entity_poly.type
_entity_poly.pdbx_seq_one_letter_code
_entity_poly.pdbx_strand_id
1 'polypeptide(L)'
;RRAVAETAADGGRLGDRGRYFMADGTVDNGKRRFLIGATSVVGGVGVVGAATPFVMSLFPSARARAAGAPVEVDIDKLEPGQKIDVEWRGKVVWVINRTKAMLESLPKLDPKLADPNSNSSQQPADCKNEHRSIKDNVLVMIGICTHLGCSPTFRPDVAPADLGPDWLGGFFCPCHQSKFDLAGRVYSGVPAPTNLPVPPHKYLTETRIRVGDDGRSA
;
A
#
# COMPACT_ATOMS: atom_id res chain seq x y z
N ARG A 1 -27.50 46.65 -98.18
CA ARG A 1 -28.02 47.94 -97.73
C ARG A 1 -27.55 48.22 -96.31
N ARG A 2 -26.77 49.31 -96.22
CA ARG A 2 -26.51 50.22 -95.10
C ARG A 2 -25.86 49.59 -93.85
N ALA A 3 -24.57 49.83 -93.62
CA ALA A 3 -23.88 51.10 -93.30
C ALA A 3 -24.43 51.74 -92.03
N VAL A 4 -23.58 52.00 -91.18
CA VAL A 4 -23.21 53.21 -90.43
C VAL A 4 -22.53 52.73 -89.09
N ALA A 5 -21.26 52.90 -88.97
CA ALA A 5 -20.47 54.00 -88.39
C ALA A 5 -20.57 54.07 -86.90
N GLU A 6 -19.43 53.82 -86.29
CA GLU A 6 -18.55 54.80 -85.60
C GLU A 6 -19.13 55.39 -84.35
N THR A 7 -18.44 55.12 -83.23
CA THR A 7 -17.74 56.20 -82.51
C THR A 7 -16.89 55.65 -81.38
N ALA A 8 -15.66 56.11 -81.31
CA ALA A 8 -14.71 55.99 -80.24
C ALA A 8 -15.10 56.86 -79.04
N ALA A 9 -14.74 56.46 -77.83
CA ALA A 9 -14.35 57.29 -76.70
C ALA A 9 -13.73 56.38 -75.63
N ASP A 10 -12.50 56.43 -75.47
CA ASP A 10 -11.71 57.13 -74.51
C ASP A 10 -12.03 56.82 -73.00
N GLY A 11 -10.96 56.52 -72.36
CA GLY A 11 -10.71 56.98 -71.00
C GLY A 11 -11.17 56.12 -69.85
N GLY A 12 -10.29 55.49 -69.30
CA GLY A 12 -10.50 54.99 -67.93
C GLY A 12 -9.42 54.11 -67.34
N ARG A 13 -8.24 54.64 -67.17
CA ARG A 13 -7.30 54.12 -66.19
C ARG A 13 -7.98 54.09 -64.81
N LEU A 14 -8.36 52.97 -64.33
CA LEU A 14 -8.73 52.80 -62.94
C LEU A 14 -8.07 51.50 -62.38
N GLY A 15 -7.07 51.79 -61.63
CA GLY A 15 -6.81 51.03 -60.41
C GLY A 15 -6.25 49.65 -60.59
N ASP A 16 -4.95 49.59 -60.57
CA ASP A 16 -4.21 48.50 -60.03
C ASP A 16 -4.68 48.21 -58.60
N ARG A 17 -5.74 47.46 -58.47
CA ARG A 17 -6.19 46.94 -57.18
C ARG A 17 -5.91 45.46 -57.09
N GLY A 18 -4.81 45.21 -56.45
CA GLY A 18 -4.68 43.94 -55.71
C GLY A 18 -4.58 42.73 -56.60
N ARG A 19 -3.43 42.49 -57.20
CA ARG A 19 -3.02 41.12 -57.39
C ARG A 19 -2.94 40.50 -56.03
N TYR A 20 -4.04 39.94 -55.59
CA TYR A 20 -3.96 38.87 -54.61
C TYR A 20 -3.06 37.82 -55.25
N PHE A 21 -1.91 37.67 -54.68
CA PHE A 21 -1.02 36.54 -54.92
C PHE A 21 -1.87 35.30 -54.63
N MET A 22 -2.58 34.80 -55.59
CA MET A 22 -3.02 33.41 -55.60
C MET A 22 -1.69 32.65 -55.64
N ALA A 23 -1.25 32.24 -54.47
CA ALA A 23 -0.13 31.33 -54.34
C ALA A 23 -0.44 30.16 -55.26
N ASP A 24 0.37 30.02 -56.29
CA ASP A 24 0.31 28.91 -57.20
C ASP A 24 0.24 27.63 -56.39
N GLY A 25 -0.90 26.91 -56.47
CA GLY A 25 -1.25 25.83 -55.53
C GLY A 25 -0.43 24.57 -55.62
N THR A 26 0.81 24.69 -56.05
CA THR A 26 1.78 23.59 -56.02
C THR A 26 2.38 23.47 -54.62
N VAL A 27 1.71 22.66 -53.77
CA VAL A 27 2.24 22.29 -52.46
C VAL A 27 3.57 21.57 -52.68
N ASP A 28 4.66 22.19 -52.19
CA ASP A 28 5.97 21.54 -52.16
C ASP A 28 5.91 20.34 -51.19
N ASN A 29 5.73 19.16 -51.76
CA ASN A 29 5.59 17.92 -51.00
C ASN A 29 6.84 17.60 -50.21
N GLY A 30 8.02 18.08 -50.60
CA GLY A 30 9.27 17.91 -49.85
C GLY A 30 9.27 18.68 -48.55
N LYS A 31 8.92 19.98 -48.63
CA LYS A 31 8.78 20.84 -47.44
C LYS A 31 7.66 20.37 -46.50
N ARG A 32 6.56 19.92 -47.06
CA ARG A 32 5.42 19.38 -46.27
C ARG A 32 5.85 18.15 -45.49
N ARG A 33 6.52 17.17 -46.12
CA ARG A 33 7.02 15.95 -45.44
C ARG A 33 8.05 16.30 -44.37
N PHE A 34 8.95 17.22 -44.67
CA PHE A 34 9.95 17.69 -43.71
C PHE A 34 9.30 18.33 -42.49
N LEU A 35 8.35 19.25 -42.70
CA LEU A 35 7.65 19.91 -41.61
C LEU A 35 6.81 18.93 -40.78
N ILE A 36 6.11 18.00 -41.43
CA ILE A 36 5.37 16.94 -40.69
C ILE A 36 6.33 16.10 -39.87
N GLY A 37 7.45 15.67 -40.44
CA GLY A 37 8.47 14.89 -39.72
C GLY A 37 9.06 15.66 -38.54
N ALA A 38 9.47 16.90 -38.77
CA ALA A 38 10.04 17.75 -37.72
C ALA A 38 9.04 18.02 -36.58
N THR A 39 7.79 18.39 -36.92
CA THR A 39 6.76 18.61 -35.90
C THR A 39 6.35 17.34 -35.16
N SER A 40 6.33 16.18 -35.84
CA SER A 40 6.06 14.90 -35.21
C SER A 40 7.14 14.52 -34.20
N VAL A 41 8.42 14.74 -34.52
CA VAL A 41 9.53 14.46 -33.61
C VAL A 41 9.48 15.40 -32.41
N VAL A 42 9.35 16.72 -32.63
CA VAL A 42 9.26 17.72 -31.55
C VAL A 42 8.03 17.46 -30.68
N GLY A 43 6.87 17.19 -31.32
CA GLY A 43 5.64 16.84 -30.61
C GLY A 43 5.77 15.55 -29.80
N GLY A 44 6.41 14.52 -30.34
CA GLY A 44 6.67 13.27 -29.65
C GLY A 44 7.55 13.47 -28.43
N VAL A 45 8.64 14.23 -28.53
CA VAL A 45 9.52 14.59 -27.40
C VAL A 45 8.73 15.38 -26.35
N GLY A 46 7.88 16.33 -26.79
CA GLY A 46 7.01 17.10 -25.87
C GLY A 46 6.03 16.20 -25.09
N VAL A 47 5.38 15.25 -25.79
CA VAL A 47 4.46 14.29 -25.15
C VAL A 47 5.21 13.39 -24.14
N VAL A 48 6.38 12.86 -24.50
CA VAL A 48 7.18 12.04 -23.58
C VAL A 48 7.61 12.87 -22.37
N GLY A 49 8.10 14.10 -22.59
CA GLY A 49 8.47 15.02 -21.51
C GLY A 49 7.31 15.33 -20.57
N ALA A 50 6.13 15.63 -21.12
CA ALA A 50 4.94 15.88 -20.32
C ALA A 50 4.41 14.64 -19.59
N ALA A 51 4.50 13.45 -20.22
CA ALA A 51 4.04 12.20 -19.61
C ALA A 51 4.97 11.71 -18.49
N THR A 52 6.26 12.00 -18.56
CA THR A 52 7.28 11.51 -17.62
C THR A 52 6.92 11.75 -16.15
N PRO A 53 6.57 12.98 -15.69
CA PRO A 53 6.24 13.19 -14.28
C PRO A 53 5.02 12.40 -13.82
N PHE A 54 4.04 12.19 -14.70
CA PHE A 54 2.85 11.39 -14.36
C PHE A 54 3.21 9.92 -14.23
N VAL A 55 4.02 9.37 -15.13
CA VAL A 55 4.48 7.99 -15.02
C VAL A 55 5.36 7.82 -13.79
N MET A 56 6.27 8.76 -13.52
CA MET A 56 7.14 8.71 -12.34
C MET A 56 6.35 8.82 -11.02
N SER A 57 5.20 9.48 -11.02
CA SER A 57 4.33 9.55 -9.83
C SER A 57 3.69 8.21 -9.43
N LEU A 58 3.63 7.25 -10.34
CA LEU A 58 3.16 5.89 -10.05
C LEU A 58 4.19 5.03 -9.30
N PHE A 59 5.46 5.43 -9.31
CA PHE A 59 6.50 4.74 -8.55
C PHE A 59 6.54 5.21 -7.10
N PRO A 60 6.83 4.29 -6.15
CA PRO A 60 6.94 4.65 -4.74
C PRO A 60 7.99 5.74 -4.51
N SER A 61 7.66 6.76 -3.75
CA SER A 61 8.61 7.79 -3.31
C SER A 61 9.71 7.20 -2.43
N ALA A 62 10.84 7.90 -2.27
CA ALA A 62 11.89 7.49 -1.35
C ALA A 62 11.36 7.31 0.09
N ARG A 63 10.43 8.18 0.51
CA ARG A 63 9.76 8.07 1.81
C ARG A 63 8.90 6.81 1.92
N ALA A 64 8.14 6.47 0.87
CA ALA A 64 7.32 5.26 0.85
C ALA A 64 8.18 3.99 0.87
N ARG A 65 9.32 4.00 0.17
CA ARG A 65 10.30 2.90 0.23
C ARG A 65 10.93 2.75 1.60
N ALA A 66 11.32 3.86 2.22
CA ALA A 66 11.88 3.87 3.58
C ALA A 66 10.86 3.37 4.62
N ALA A 67 9.59 3.78 4.50
CA ALA A 67 8.51 3.28 5.37
C ALA A 67 8.24 1.79 5.20
N GLY A 68 8.61 1.20 4.05
CA GLY A 68 8.50 -0.24 3.79
C GLY A 68 9.70 -1.06 4.25
N ALA A 69 10.78 -0.41 4.67
CA ALA A 69 12.01 -1.08 5.09
C ALA A 69 11.80 -1.95 6.35
N PRO A 70 12.57 -3.03 6.51
CA PRO A 70 12.58 -3.79 7.75
C PRO A 70 13.01 -2.93 8.94
N VAL A 71 12.44 -3.21 10.11
CA VAL A 71 12.71 -2.51 11.37
C VAL A 71 13.37 -3.47 12.36
N GLU A 72 14.45 -3.02 12.99
CA GLU A 72 15.12 -3.79 14.05
C GLU A 72 14.57 -3.39 15.41
N VAL A 73 14.31 -4.40 16.22
CA VAL A 73 13.75 -4.28 17.58
C VAL A 73 14.67 -4.97 18.54
N ASP A 74 15.11 -4.24 19.57
CA ASP A 74 15.86 -4.81 20.69
C ASP A 74 14.88 -5.21 21.79
N ILE A 75 14.98 -6.48 22.21
CA ILE A 75 14.13 -7.07 23.25
C ILE A 75 14.90 -7.44 24.51
N ASP A 76 16.15 -6.99 24.63
CA ASP A 76 17.00 -7.30 25.80
C ASP A 76 16.36 -6.85 27.13
N LYS A 77 15.70 -5.72 27.11
CA LYS A 77 15.04 -5.12 28.28
C LYS A 77 13.52 -5.44 28.38
N LEU A 78 13.01 -6.29 27.49
CA LEU A 78 11.59 -6.64 27.48
C LEU A 78 11.31 -7.70 28.57
N GLU A 79 10.77 -7.26 29.69
CA GLU A 79 10.44 -8.15 30.81
C GLU A 79 9.26 -9.08 30.48
N PRO A 80 9.18 -10.26 31.13
CA PRO A 80 8.03 -11.14 30.98
C PRO A 80 6.71 -10.43 31.32
N GLY A 81 5.71 -10.56 30.45
CA GLY A 81 4.41 -9.88 30.55
C GLY A 81 4.37 -8.50 29.91
N GLN A 82 5.49 -7.93 29.51
CA GLN A 82 5.54 -6.63 28.84
C GLN A 82 5.29 -6.72 27.32
N LYS A 83 4.78 -5.60 26.79
CA LYS A 83 4.53 -5.36 25.38
C LYS A 83 5.23 -4.08 24.95
N ILE A 84 5.90 -4.10 23.80
CA ILE A 84 6.39 -2.91 23.11
C ILE A 84 5.74 -2.77 21.76
N ASP A 85 5.59 -1.52 21.31
CA ASP A 85 4.99 -1.14 20.06
C ASP A 85 6.06 -0.63 19.10
N VAL A 86 6.06 -1.17 17.87
CA VAL A 86 7.01 -0.81 16.81
C VAL A 86 6.20 -0.49 15.57
N GLU A 87 6.59 0.54 14.83
CA GLU A 87 5.96 0.88 13.56
C GLU A 87 6.68 0.17 12.41
N TRP A 88 5.90 -0.53 11.57
CA TRP A 88 6.39 -1.11 10.33
C TRP A 88 5.32 -0.98 9.24
N ARG A 89 5.69 -0.39 8.10
CA ARG A 89 4.78 -0.13 6.96
C ARG A 89 3.50 0.62 7.37
N GLY A 90 3.62 1.59 8.28
CA GLY A 90 2.47 2.36 8.78
C GLY A 90 1.51 1.55 9.66
N LYS A 91 1.91 0.37 10.12
CA LYS A 91 1.14 -0.48 11.02
C LYS A 91 1.86 -0.64 12.35
N VAL A 92 1.10 -0.67 13.43
CA VAL A 92 1.65 -1.04 14.72
C VAL A 92 1.93 -2.55 14.75
N VAL A 93 3.14 -2.90 15.10
CA VAL A 93 3.59 -4.28 15.37
C VAL A 93 3.85 -4.38 16.87
N TRP A 94 3.24 -5.36 17.50
CA TRP A 94 3.45 -5.66 18.90
C TRP A 94 4.51 -6.74 19.05
N VAL A 95 5.46 -6.50 19.97
CA VAL A 95 6.38 -7.51 20.44
C VAL A 95 6.13 -7.72 21.92
N ILE A 96 5.79 -8.94 22.30
CA ILE A 96 5.33 -9.29 23.63
C ILE A 96 6.19 -10.43 24.18
N ASN A 97 6.73 -10.26 25.37
CA ASN A 97 7.39 -11.33 26.10
C ASN A 97 6.37 -12.03 27.00
N ARG A 98 5.86 -13.17 26.56
CA ARG A 98 4.82 -13.93 27.29
C ARG A 98 5.40 -14.68 28.47
N THR A 99 4.70 -14.63 29.58
CA THR A 99 5.02 -15.44 30.77
C THR A 99 4.62 -16.90 30.54
N LYS A 100 5.17 -17.79 31.35
CA LYS A 100 4.78 -19.21 31.33
C LYS A 100 3.29 -19.41 31.54
N ALA A 101 2.67 -18.67 32.47
CA ALA A 101 1.23 -18.72 32.69
C ALA A 101 0.40 -18.31 31.49
N MET A 102 0.87 -17.31 30.70
CA MET A 102 0.25 -16.91 29.44
C MET A 102 0.30 -18.02 28.40
N LEU A 103 1.41 -18.72 28.28
CA LEU A 103 1.55 -19.85 27.36
C LEU A 103 0.67 -21.03 27.77
N GLU A 104 0.60 -21.36 29.05
CA GLU A 104 -0.25 -22.43 29.59
C GLU A 104 -1.77 -22.16 29.44
N SER A 105 -2.17 -20.91 29.19
CA SER A 105 -3.56 -20.55 28.93
C SER A 105 -4.01 -20.88 27.51
N LEU A 106 -3.09 -20.93 26.53
CA LEU A 106 -3.41 -21.06 25.10
C LEU A 106 -4.21 -22.34 24.77
N PRO A 107 -3.78 -23.55 25.18
CA PRO A 107 -4.51 -24.76 24.85
C PRO A 107 -5.88 -24.84 25.53
N LYS A 108 -6.08 -24.15 26.64
CA LYS A 108 -7.38 -24.11 27.33
C LYS A 108 -8.45 -23.33 26.55
N LEU A 109 -8.01 -22.47 25.63
CA LEU A 109 -8.91 -21.65 24.81
C LEU A 109 -9.25 -22.28 23.45
N ASP A 110 -8.54 -23.31 23.02
CA ASP A 110 -8.74 -23.94 21.70
C ASP A 110 -10.21 -24.25 21.35
N PRO A 111 -11.05 -24.77 22.27
CA PRO A 111 -12.47 -25.03 21.96
C PRO A 111 -13.32 -23.75 21.72
N LYS A 112 -12.81 -22.59 22.14
CA LYS A 112 -13.49 -21.30 22.04
C LYS A 112 -13.04 -20.47 20.83
N LEU A 113 -12.05 -20.94 20.07
CA LEU A 113 -11.44 -20.22 18.97
C LEU A 113 -12.05 -20.63 17.62
N ALA A 114 -12.10 -19.68 16.67
CA ALA A 114 -12.60 -19.95 15.32
C ALA A 114 -11.55 -20.67 14.45
N ASP A 115 -10.26 -20.36 14.65
CA ASP A 115 -9.14 -20.98 13.93
C ASP A 115 -7.95 -21.23 14.91
N PRO A 116 -8.08 -22.24 15.80
CA PRO A 116 -7.03 -22.53 16.80
C PRO A 116 -5.71 -22.97 16.16
N ASN A 117 -5.75 -23.63 15.02
CA ASN A 117 -4.58 -24.13 14.32
C ASN A 117 -4.00 -23.12 13.30
N SER A 118 -4.57 -21.92 13.23
CA SER A 118 -4.13 -20.86 12.31
C SER A 118 -4.05 -21.30 10.84
N ASN A 119 -5.03 -22.07 10.38
CA ASN A 119 -5.07 -22.56 9.02
C ASN A 119 -5.41 -21.49 7.99
N SER A 120 -6.29 -20.53 8.38
CA SER A 120 -6.74 -19.41 7.54
C SER A 120 -5.96 -18.12 7.79
N SER A 121 -5.00 -18.14 8.69
CA SER A 121 -4.29 -16.95 9.15
C SER A 121 -3.04 -16.68 8.33
N GLN A 122 -2.71 -15.40 8.20
CA GLN A 122 -1.48 -14.97 7.55
C GLN A 122 -0.34 -14.96 8.59
N GLN A 123 0.54 -15.92 8.51
CA GLN A 123 1.78 -15.99 9.29
C GLN A 123 2.89 -16.64 8.48
N PRO A 124 4.18 -16.38 8.81
CA PRO A 124 5.32 -17.13 8.29
C PRO A 124 5.23 -18.63 8.66
N ALA A 125 5.89 -19.48 7.87
CA ALA A 125 5.82 -20.93 8.05
C ALA A 125 6.37 -21.39 9.40
N ASP A 126 7.41 -20.73 9.89
CA ASP A 126 8.05 -20.95 11.20
C ASP A 126 7.22 -20.45 12.39
N CYS A 127 6.20 -19.66 12.13
CA CYS A 127 5.19 -19.24 13.12
C CYS A 127 3.88 -20.03 13.03
N LYS A 128 3.79 -21.07 12.19
CA LYS A 128 2.61 -21.93 12.09
C LYS A 128 2.64 -23.02 13.16
N ASN A 129 2.51 -22.60 14.40
CA ASN A 129 2.46 -23.45 15.59
C ASN A 129 1.42 -22.89 16.57
N GLU A 130 1.18 -23.59 17.69
CA GLU A 130 0.18 -23.19 18.71
C GLU A 130 0.48 -21.83 19.36
N HIS A 131 1.74 -21.44 19.42
CA HIS A 131 2.19 -20.17 19.98
C HIS A 131 2.21 -19.04 18.96
N ARG A 132 2.11 -19.34 17.66
CA ARG A 132 2.21 -18.42 16.52
C ARG A 132 3.46 -17.54 16.57
N SER A 133 4.57 -18.13 16.94
CA SER A 133 5.85 -17.46 17.15
C SER A 133 7.02 -18.37 16.84
N ILE A 134 8.19 -17.80 16.53
CA ILE A 134 9.45 -18.53 16.34
C ILE A 134 9.98 -19.04 17.69
N LYS A 135 9.95 -18.17 18.72
CA LYS A 135 10.23 -18.52 20.12
C LYS A 135 8.93 -18.42 20.90
N ASP A 136 8.61 -19.44 21.69
CA ASP A 136 7.32 -19.55 22.38
C ASP A 136 6.98 -18.34 23.25
N ASN A 137 7.97 -17.80 23.93
CA ASN A 137 7.77 -16.66 24.83
C ASN A 137 7.70 -15.31 24.11
N VAL A 138 8.18 -15.17 22.88
CA VAL A 138 8.19 -13.87 22.17
C VAL A 138 7.20 -13.90 21.02
N LEU A 139 6.10 -13.19 21.18
CA LEU A 139 5.10 -13.00 20.13
C LEU A 139 5.37 -11.70 19.36
N VAL A 140 5.39 -11.79 18.05
CA VAL A 140 5.47 -10.63 17.13
C VAL A 140 4.23 -10.65 16.27
N MET A 141 3.38 -9.63 16.35
CA MET A 141 2.16 -9.59 15.52
C MET A 141 1.71 -8.17 15.19
N ILE A 142 0.89 -8.04 14.15
CA ILE A 142 0.29 -6.76 13.77
C ILE A 142 -0.88 -6.47 14.72
N GLY A 143 -0.79 -5.36 15.46
CA GLY A 143 -1.77 -4.92 16.46
C GLY A 143 -2.99 -4.23 15.85
N ILE A 144 -3.55 -4.79 14.77
CA ILE A 144 -4.70 -4.23 14.05
C ILE A 144 -5.77 -5.31 13.93
N CYS A 145 -6.97 -5.01 14.46
CA CYS A 145 -8.11 -5.91 14.41
C CYS A 145 -8.51 -6.24 12.96
N THR A 146 -8.69 -7.52 12.70
CA THR A 146 -9.06 -8.02 11.36
C THR A 146 -10.50 -7.73 10.95
N HIS A 147 -11.33 -7.16 11.85
CA HIS A 147 -12.67 -6.71 11.50
C HIS A 147 -12.63 -5.43 10.64
N LEU A 148 -12.32 -4.28 11.24
CA LEU A 148 -12.33 -2.98 10.56
C LEU A 148 -11.10 -2.11 10.90
N GLY A 149 -10.00 -2.69 11.35
CA GLY A 149 -8.73 -1.99 11.50
C GLY A 149 -8.53 -1.21 12.80
N CYS A 150 -9.40 -1.36 13.82
CA CYS A 150 -9.14 -0.77 15.15
C CYS A 150 -7.93 -1.43 15.80
N SER A 151 -7.25 -0.74 16.72
CA SER A 151 -6.20 -1.34 17.54
C SER A 151 -6.82 -1.97 18.79
N PRO A 152 -6.73 -3.30 18.97
CA PRO A 152 -7.17 -3.95 20.20
C PRO A 152 -6.31 -3.55 21.38
N THR A 153 -6.90 -3.59 22.58
CA THR A 153 -6.19 -3.34 23.83
C THR A 153 -5.59 -4.64 24.37
N PHE A 154 -4.34 -4.61 24.79
CA PHE A 154 -3.69 -5.73 25.47
C PHE A 154 -4.26 -5.85 26.90
N ARG A 155 -4.87 -6.97 27.19
CA ARG A 155 -5.55 -7.28 28.45
C ARG A 155 -5.02 -8.65 28.97
N PRO A 156 -3.85 -8.64 29.62
CA PRO A 156 -3.22 -9.88 30.14
C PRO A 156 -3.89 -10.41 31.41
N ASP A 157 -4.73 -9.62 32.06
CA ASP A 157 -5.46 -9.96 33.27
C ASP A 157 -6.40 -11.16 33.04
N VAL A 158 -6.51 -12.03 34.04
CA VAL A 158 -7.38 -13.21 34.01
C VAL A 158 -8.70 -12.87 34.71
N ALA A 159 -9.82 -13.25 34.09
CA ALA A 159 -11.17 -13.10 34.63
C ALA A 159 -11.50 -11.69 35.17
N PRO A 160 -11.18 -10.60 34.46
CA PRO A 160 -11.58 -9.26 34.89
C PRO A 160 -13.10 -9.10 34.81
N ALA A 161 -13.65 -8.24 35.66
CA ALA A 161 -15.10 -8.09 35.82
C ALA A 161 -15.84 -7.71 34.50
N ASP A 162 -15.17 -6.98 33.60
CA ASP A 162 -15.72 -6.51 32.33
C ASP A 162 -15.65 -7.53 31.19
N LEU A 163 -14.76 -8.53 31.25
CA LEU A 163 -14.59 -9.54 30.22
C LEU A 163 -15.07 -10.94 30.66
N GLY A 164 -15.33 -11.11 31.95
CA GLY A 164 -15.93 -12.31 32.54
C GLY A 164 -14.93 -13.41 32.89
N PRO A 165 -15.41 -14.49 33.55
CA PRO A 165 -14.58 -15.54 34.11
C PRO A 165 -13.86 -16.41 33.06
N ASP A 166 -14.35 -16.41 31.85
CA ASP A 166 -13.80 -17.17 30.74
C ASP A 166 -12.61 -16.52 30.04
N TRP A 167 -12.30 -15.28 30.40
CA TRP A 167 -11.17 -14.55 29.87
C TRP A 167 -9.87 -14.97 30.57
N LEU A 168 -8.93 -15.53 29.78
CA LEU A 168 -7.64 -15.99 30.29
C LEU A 168 -6.45 -15.10 29.86
N GLY A 169 -6.75 -13.85 29.51
CA GLY A 169 -5.81 -12.92 28.91
C GLY A 169 -5.85 -12.91 27.39
N GLY A 170 -5.48 -11.79 26.77
CA GLY A 170 -5.49 -11.64 25.34
C GLY A 170 -5.59 -10.19 24.87
N PHE A 171 -6.27 -9.98 23.75
CA PHE A 171 -6.49 -8.67 23.14
C PHE A 171 -7.98 -8.45 22.92
N PHE A 172 -8.46 -7.35 23.44
CA PHE A 172 -9.86 -6.94 23.33
C PHE A 172 -9.99 -5.73 22.43
N CYS A 173 -10.79 -5.85 21.37
CA CYS A 173 -11.07 -4.74 20.49
C CYS A 173 -12.30 -3.97 20.98
N PRO A 174 -12.14 -2.71 21.46
CA PRO A 174 -13.26 -1.96 22.04
C PRO A 174 -14.29 -1.49 21.02
N CYS A 175 -13.93 -1.45 19.73
CA CYS A 175 -14.83 -0.96 18.68
C CYS A 175 -16.08 -1.84 18.51
N HIS A 176 -15.90 -3.15 18.40
CA HIS A 176 -16.99 -4.10 18.18
C HIS A 176 -16.81 -5.39 19.00
N GLN A 177 -16.05 -5.31 20.09
CA GLN A 177 -15.89 -6.38 21.08
C GLN A 177 -15.28 -7.70 20.53
N SER A 178 -14.51 -7.62 19.44
CA SER A 178 -13.72 -8.77 19.01
C SER A 178 -12.68 -9.14 20.05
N LYS A 179 -12.54 -10.43 20.29
CA LYS A 179 -11.63 -11.01 21.28
C LYS A 179 -10.58 -11.87 20.62
N PHE A 180 -9.35 -11.76 21.06
CA PHE A 180 -8.23 -12.58 20.61
C PHE A 180 -7.46 -13.07 21.84
N ASP A 181 -6.93 -14.26 21.77
CA ASP A 181 -6.09 -14.82 22.82
C ASP A 181 -4.65 -14.26 22.83
N LEU A 182 -3.79 -14.77 23.73
CA LEU A 182 -2.40 -14.34 23.86
C LEU A 182 -1.46 -14.83 22.73
N ALA A 183 -1.96 -15.57 21.75
CA ALA A 183 -1.32 -15.86 20.47
C ALA A 183 -1.96 -15.10 19.30
N GLY A 184 -2.90 -14.17 19.57
CA GLY A 184 -3.62 -13.42 18.56
C GLY A 184 -4.64 -14.26 17.79
N ARG A 185 -5.10 -15.41 18.32
CA ARG A 185 -6.10 -16.26 17.72
C ARG A 185 -7.50 -15.76 18.08
N VAL A 186 -8.38 -15.67 17.08
CA VAL A 186 -9.70 -15.06 17.21
C VAL A 186 -10.69 -16.01 17.89
N TYR A 187 -11.47 -15.48 18.81
CA TYR A 187 -12.59 -16.22 19.42
C TYR A 187 -13.72 -16.47 18.42
N SER A 188 -14.43 -17.58 18.58
CA SER A 188 -15.65 -17.86 17.84
C SER A 188 -16.76 -16.88 18.20
N GLY A 189 -17.62 -16.54 17.23
CA GLY A 189 -18.80 -15.70 17.47
C GLY A 189 -18.51 -14.21 17.67
N VAL A 190 -17.31 -13.73 17.33
CA VAL A 190 -16.97 -12.29 17.35
C VAL A 190 -16.89 -11.74 15.91
N PRO A 191 -17.01 -10.40 15.74
CA PRO A 191 -17.00 -9.78 14.40
C PRO A 191 -15.71 -9.95 13.59
N ALA A 192 -14.56 -10.12 14.24
CA ALA A 192 -13.28 -10.33 13.55
C ALA A 192 -13.28 -11.71 12.86
N PRO A 193 -13.00 -11.79 11.54
CA PRO A 193 -13.12 -13.04 10.79
C PRO A 193 -11.90 -13.96 10.90
N THR A 194 -10.74 -13.44 11.25
CA THR A 194 -9.47 -14.19 11.27
C THR A 194 -8.60 -13.79 12.45
N ASN A 195 -7.61 -14.62 12.73
CA ASN A 195 -6.55 -14.34 13.70
C ASN A 195 -5.78 -13.07 13.31
N LEU A 196 -5.13 -12.41 14.28
CA LEU A 196 -4.27 -11.26 14.02
C LEU A 196 -3.05 -11.71 13.17
N PRO A 197 -2.66 -10.95 12.13
CA PRO A 197 -1.54 -11.34 11.27
C PRO A 197 -0.19 -11.30 12.01
N VAL A 198 0.66 -12.27 11.71
CA VAL A 198 2.07 -12.29 12.15
C VAL A 198 2.91 -11.77 10.97
N PRO A 199 3.64 -10.65 11.11
CA PRO A 199 4.51 -10.16 10.05
C PRO A 199 5.71 -11.08 9.87
N PRO A 200 6.32 -11.15 8.68
CA PRO A 200 7.59 -11.82 8.51
C PRO A 200 8.64 -11.17 9.41
N HIS A 201 9.36 -11.98 10.15
CA HIS A 201 10.42 -11.51 11.04
C HIS A 201 11.44 -12.61 11.26
N LYS A 202 12.64 -12.21 11.66
CA LYS A 202 13.71 -13.16 12.03
C LYS A 202 14.54 -12.62 13.18
N TYR A 203 15.17 -13.52 13.90
CA TYR A 203 16.15 -13.18 14.92
C TYR A 203 17.50 -12.90 14.27
N LEU A 204 18.10 -11.74 14.57
CA LEU A 204 19.48 -11.42 14.22
C LEU A 204 20.45 -11.90 15.29
N THR A 205 20.02 -11.79 16.54
CA THR A 205 20.68 -12.28 17.74
C THR A 205 19.62 -12.82 18.69
N GLU A 206 20.02 -13.32 19.86
CA GLU A 206 19.07 -13.76 20.89
C GLU A 206 18.10 -12.67 21.34
N THR A 207 18.55 -11.41 21.33
CA THR A 207 17.82 -10.24 21.84
C THR A 207 17.43 -9.23 20.76
N ARG A 208 17.73 -9.49 19.48
CA ARG A 208 17.41 -8.57 18.38
C ARG A 208 16.61 -9.24 17.29
N ILE A 209 15.45 -8.66 16.99
CA ILE A 209 14.53 -9.13 15.98
C ILE A 209 14.49 -8.11 14.83
N ARG A 210 14.48 -8.60 13.58
CA ARG A 210 14.21 -7.78 12.40
C ARG A 210 12.82 -8.12 11.88
N VAL A 211 11.91 -7.15 11.91
CA VAL A 211 10.53 -7.24 11.42
C VAL A 211 10.47 -6.75 10.00
N GLY A 212 9.73 -7.45 9.13
CA GLY A 212 9.53 -7.08 7.73
C GLY A 212 10.57 -7.67 6.77
N ASP A 213 11.39 -8.58 7.24
CA ASP A 213 12.32 -9.33 6.39
C ASP A 213 11.60 -10.59 5.88
N ASP A 214 11.05 -10.47 4.67
CA ASP A 214 10.35 -11.56 3.97
C ASP A 214 11.28 -12.33 3.02
N GLY A 215 12.59 -12.09 3.10
CA GLY A 215 13.60 -12.68 2.20
C GLY A 215 13.55 -12.10 0.79
N ARG A 216 12.64 -11.17 0.52
CA ARG A 216 12.59 -10.38 -0.71
C ARG A 216 13.31 -9.07 -0.45
N SER A 217 14.65 -9.09 -0.52
CA SER A 217 15.44 -7.86 -0.55
C SER A 217 15.02 -7.03 -1.76
N ALA A 218 14.60 -5.81 -1.50
CA ALA A 218 14.27 -4.82 -2.53
C ALA A 218 15.50 -4.47 -3.37
#